data_5441fd0e93e82e125eae6ab534154577
#
_entry.id   5441fd0e93e82e125eae6ab534154577
#
_cell.length_a   1.000
_cell.length_b   1.000
_cell.length_c   1.000
_cell.angle_alpha   90.00
_cell.angle_beta   90.00
_cell.angle_gamma   90.00
#
_symmetry.space_group_name_H-M   'P 1'
#
loop_
_entity.id
_entity.type
_entity.pdbx_description
1 polymer ?
#
loop_
_entity_poly.entity_id
_entity_poly.type
_entity_poly.pdbx_seq_one_letter_code
_entity_poly.pdbx_strand_id
1 'polypeptide(L)'
;MIFEEAKKLDKADPLAPYQNQFNKPENVIYLDGNSLGMMPKDIPQLTNEVVTEQWGMELIGSWNNHWLDLNERLEHKLAQLIHANKAEVFVGDSTSINLYKLAKALIQTNQFSNNLVSDNLNFPSDRYILKGLTDYSPELNYHEIEFHTSDQADIKVIESYFKKHRGVYCFSLSTYLSAYLYPVDELNKLALENGSIIIWDLSHAIGAIEIDVKESCMLAAVGCTYKHLNGGPGSPGFLYIDEELSNSVITPIQGWFGHKDTFGFNDNYQKGPGSMQFKVGTPNILSLAAAEAGIDITLNASMLAIREKCLKMAKFIYKFVEDELSQHGVKVIGPANESQRGGHITLHHPESWRICKILQTNCAPKIITDFRPESFLRVAITPLYTSFTEIAVFLDNLKTVMESKSYKNIDGTMPEVT
;
A
#
# COMPACT_ATOMS: atom_id res chain seq x y z
N MET A 1 -11.84 -21.35 24.38
CA MET A 1 -12.53 -21.54 23.07
C MET A 1 -11.74 -20.89 21.94
N ILE A 2 -11.43 -19.58 22.01
CA ILE A 2 -10.69 -18.85 20.93
C ILE A 2 -9.32 -19.47 20.60
N PHE A 3 -8.51 -19.85 21.59
CA PHE A 3 -7.17 -20.43 21.39
C PHE A 3 -7.21 -21.80 20.71
N GLU A 4 -8.20 -22.63 20.99
CA GLU A 4 -8.32 -23.94 20.34
C GLU A 4 -8.70 -23.80 18.85
N GLU A 5 -9.57 -22.82 18.54
CA GLU A 5 -9.92 -22.48 17.16
C GLU A 5 -8.69 -21.92 16.42
N ALA A 6 -7.95 -20.99 17.02
CA ALA A 6 -6.74 -20.42 16.45
C ALA A 6 -5.67 -21.47 16.15
N LYS A 7 -5.37 -22.38 17.11
CA LYS A 7 -4.42 -23.49 16.90
C LYS A 7 -4.83 -24.43 15.77
N LYS A 8 -6.14 -24.69 15.63
CA LYS A 8 -6.66 -25.50 14.51
C LYS A 8 -6.44 -24.82 13.18
N LEU A 9 -6.68 -23.50 13.11
CA LEU A 9 -6.45 -22.69 11.91
C LEU A 9 -4.96 -22.61 11.58
N ASP A 10 -4.08 -22.40 12.56
CA ASP A 10 -2.63 -22.39 12.36
C ASP A 10 -2.10 -23.72 11.84
N LYS A 11 -2.64 -24.85 12.35
CA LYS A 11 -2.25 -26.19 11.87
C LYS A 11 -2.62 -26.44 10.39
N ALA A 12 -3.66 -25.77 9.93
CA ALA A 12 -4.15 -25.88 8.55
C ALA A 12 -3.63 -24.77 7.63
N ASP A 13 -2.76 -23.89 8.13
CA ASP A 13 -2.27 -22.73 7.41
C ASP A 13 -1.16 -23.09 6.42
N PRO A 14 -1.39 -22.99 5.10
CA PRO A 14 -0.36 -23.27 4.09
C PRO A 14 0.76 -22.22 4.09
N LEU A 15 0.52 -21.03 4.68
CA LEU A 15 1.50 -19.94 4.76
C LEU A 15 2.35 -19.99 6.05
N ALA A 16 2.09 -20.94 6.96
CA ALA A 16 2.86 -21.04 8.21
C ALA A 16 4.39 -21.09 8.00
N PRO A 17 4.95 -21.78 6.98
CA PRO A 17 6.39 -21.83 6.75
C PRO A 17 7.02 -20.44 6.45
N TYR A 18 6.24 -19.53 5.85
CA TYR A 18 6.74 -18.19 5.50
C TYR A 18 7.06 -17.32 6.70
N GLN A 19 6.45 -17.58 7.87
CA GLN A 19 6.76 -16.86 9.12
C GLN A 19 8.25 -16.93 9.47
N ASN A 20 8.90 -18.04 9.11
CA ASN A 20 10.34 -18.24 9.37
C ASN A 20 11.25 -17.40 8.47
N GLN A 21 10.72 -16.74 7.45
CA GLN A 21 11.49 -15.87 6.57
C GLN A 21 11.58 -14.43 7.10
N PHE A 22 10.88 -14.11 8.19
CA PHE A 22 10.88 -12.79 8.79
C PHE A 22 11.62 -12.76 10.15
N ASN A 23 12.21 -11.62 10.46
CA ASN A 23 12.86 -11.36 11.73
C ASN A 23 11.81 -10.88 12.74
N LYS A 24 11.18 -11.84 13.42
CA LYS A 24 10.18 -11.57 14.47
C LYS A 24 10.87 -11.30 15.80
N PRO A 25 10.72 -10.10 16.40
CA PRO A 25 11.25 -9.84 17.74
C PRO A 25 10.60 -10.76 18.78
N GLU A 26 11.40 -11.24 19.74
CA GLU A 26 10.88 -12.03 20.84
C GLU A 26 9.89 -11.24 21.71
N ASN A 27 8.85 -11.90 22.18
CA ASN A 27 7.81 -11.29 23.02
C ASN A 27 7.10 -10.08 22.42
N VAL A 28 6.99 -10.02 21.09
CA VAL A 28 6.28 -8.98 20.34
C VAL A 28 5.31 -9.63 19.37
N ILE A 29 4.07 -9.19 19.39
CA ILE A 29 3.07 -9.41 18.31
C ILE A 29 2.97 -8.13 17.53
N TYR A 30 3.32 -8.20 16.24
CA TYR A 30 3.36 -7.04 15.36
C TYR A 30 2.16 -7.03 14.40
N LEU A 31 1.25 -6.09 14.60
CA LEU A 31 -0.01 -5.92 13.87
C LEU A 31 -0.10 -4.53 13.21
N ASP A 32 1.04 -3.99 12.78
CA ASP A 32 1.13 -2.70 12.08
C ASP A 32 1.86 -2.79 10.72
N GLY A 33 1.81 -3.95 10.08
CA GLY A 33 2.43 -4.16 8.77
C GLY A 33 1.80 -3.35 7.62
N ASN A 34 0.64 -2.76 7.84
CA ASN A 34 0.02 -1.80 6.91
C ASN A 34 0.62 -0.38 7.02
N SER A 35 1.47 -0.11 8.01
CA SER A 35 2.30 1.10 8.11
C SER A 35 3.73 0.81 7.70
N LEU A 36 4.33 -0.27 8.20
CA LEU A 36 5.65 -0.77 7.81
C LEU A 36 5.68 -2.29 7.86
N GLY A 37 6.05 -2.94 6.76
CA GLY A 37 6.21 -4.39 6.70
C GLY A 37 7.32 -4.91 7.63
N MET A 38 7.22 -6.18 8.03
CA MET A 38 8.23 -6.83 8.86
C MET A 38 9.49 -7.14 8.02
N MET A 39 10.66 -7.00 8.63
CA MET A 39 11.94 -7.21 7.96
C MET A 39 12.15 -8.69 7.57
N PRO A 40 12.33 -9.03 6.28
CA PRO A 40 12.86 -10.31 5.85
C PRO A 40 14.23 -10.60 6.46
N LYS A 41 14.51 -11.88 6.81
CA LYS A 41 15.75 -12.27 7.48
C LYS A 41 17.01 -12.04 6.67
N ASP A 42 16.90 -12.10 5.34
CA ASP A 42 18.05 -12.01 4.44
C ASP A 42 18.50 -10.56 4.20
N ILE A 43 17.66 -9.56 4.52
CA ILE A 43 17.99 -8.14 4.27
C ILE A 43 19.34 -7.70 4.88
N PRO A 44 19.69 -8.03 6.13
CA PRO A 44 20.98 -7.63 6.68
C PRO A 44 22.17 -8.16 5.87
N GLN A 45 22.11 -9.41 5.40
CA GLN A 45 23.17 -9.99 4.57
C GLN A 45 23.22 -9.31 3.19
N LEU A 46 22.07 -9.18 2.51
CA LEU A 46 21.98 -8.53 1.19
C LEU A 46 22.47 -7.09 1.23
N THR A 47 22.05 -6.33 2.24
CA THR A 47 22.50 -4.94 2.39
C THR A 47 23.99 -4.85 2.68
N ASN A 48 24.52 -5.75 3.52
CA ASN A 48 25.96 -5.82 3.79
C ASN A 48 26.74 -6.13 2.53
N GLU A 49 26.29 -7.07 1.70
CA GLU A 49 26.94 -7.40 0.42
C GLU A 49 26.97 -6.18 -0.52
N VAL A 50 25.85 -5.45 -0.66
CA VAL A 50 25.82 -4.23 -1.47
C VAL A 50 26.83 -3.20 -0.97
N VAL A 51 26.97 -3.04 0.35
CA VAL A 51 27.86 -2.04 0.94
C VAL A 51 29.34 -2.47 0.87
N THR A 52 29.66 -3.71 1.27
CA THR A 52 31.05 -4.14 1.45
C THR A 52 31.68 -4.65 0.16
N GLU A 53 30.95 -5.41 -0.64
CA GLU A 53 31.49 -6.02 -1.86
C GLU A 53 31.24 -5.12 -3.07
N GLN A 54 29.95 -4.89 -3.38
CA GLN A 54 29.61 -4.18 -4.60
C GLN A 54 30.10 -2.73 -4.57
N TRP A 55 29.75 -1.96 -3.53
CA TRP A 55 30.21 -0.58 -3.40
C TRP A 55 31.67 -0.50 -2.91
N GLY A 56 32.00 -1.24 -1.84
CA GLY A 56 33.29 -1.13 -1.18
C GLY A 56 34.47 -1.65 -2.00
N MET A 57 34.27 -2.71 -2.79
CA MET A 57 35.36 -3.37 -3.55
C MET A 57 35.22 -3.18 -5.05
N GLU A 58 34.00 -3.38 -5.62
CA GLU A 58 33.83 -3.28 -7.08
C GLU A 58 33.65 -1.84 -7.58
N LEU A 59 33.26 -0.92 -6.67
CA LEU A 59 33.11 0.52 -6.95
C LEU A 59 32.18 0.79 -8.14
N ILE A 60 32.64 1.57 -9.13
CA ILE A 60 31.87 1.92 -10.33
C ILE A 60 31.53 0.70 -11.20
N GLY A 61 32.32 -0.37 -11.11
CA GLY A 61 32.08 -1.60 -11.85
C GLY A 61 30.76 -2.27 -11.52
N SER A 62 30.26 -2.08 -10.31
CA SER A 62 28.98 -2.64 -9.85
C SER A 62 27.77 -2.17 -10.66
N TRP A 63 27.86 -1.06 -11.38
CA TRP A 63 26.80 -0.66 -12.31
C TRP A 63 26.53 -1.75 -13.35
N ASN A 64 27.56 -2.25 -13.99
CA ASN A 64 27.41 -3.25 -15.04
C ASN A 64 27.19 -4.66 -14.48
N ASN A 65 27.74 -4.95 -13.28
CA ASN A 65 27.71 -6.29 -12.72
C ASN A 65 26.40 -6.58 -11.96
N HIS A 66 25.78 -5.55 -11.33
CA HIS A 66 24.70 -5.74 -10.38
C HIS A 66 23.56 -4.72 -10.50
N TRP A 67 23.85 -3.40 -10.57
CA TRP A 67 22.89 -2.36 -10.22
C TRP A 67 21.92 -2.00 -11.35
N LEU A 68 22.36 -2.08 -12.61
CA LEU A 68 21.43 -1.85 -13.75
C LEU A 68 20.35 -2.92 -13.78
N ASP A 69 20.74 -4.18 -13.61
CA ASP A 69 19.83 -5.32 -13.62
C ASP A 69 18.89 -5.33 -12.41
N LEU A 70 19.33 -4.82 -11.25
CA LEU A 70 18.53 -4.80 -10.03
C LEU A 70 17.19 -4.07 -10.23
N ASN A 71 17.25 -2.86 -10.80
CA ASN A 71 16.02 -2.08 -11.04
C ASN A 71 15.09 -2.81 -12.01
N GLU A 72 15.65 -3.38 -13.08
CA GLU A 72 14.87 -4.13 -14.07
C GLU A 72 14.24 -5.41 -13.50
N ARG A 73 14.92 -6.11 -12.60
CA ARG A 73 14.37 -7.28 -11.91
C ARG A 73 13.16 -6.92 -11.04
N LEU A 74 13.27 -5.79 -10.30
CA LEU A 74 12.14 -5.34 -9.46
C LEU A 74 10.94 -4.92 -10.31
N GLU A 75 11.16 -4.18 -11.40
CA GLU A 75 10.12 -3.81 -12.35
C GLU A 75 9.41 -5.04 -12.90
N HIS A 76 10.16 -6.09 -13.25
CA HIS A 76 9.59 -7.36 -13.73
C HIS A 76 8.78 -8.08 -12.63
N LYS A 77 9.31 -8.17 -11.41
CA LYS A 77 8.64 -8.82 -10.28
C LYS A 77 7.34 -8.12 -9.88
N LEU A 78 7.35 -6.78 -9.86
CA LEU A 78 6.14 -6.02 -9.60
C LEU A 78 5.12 -6.14 -10.75
N ALA A 79 5.58 -6.16 -12.00
CA ALA A 79 4.70 -6.43 -13.13
C ALA A 79 4.01 -7.80 -13.02
N GLN A 80 4.72 -8.84 -12.57
CA GLN A 80 4.11 -10.15 -12.30
C GLN A 80 3.03 -10.08 -11.21
N LEU A 81 3.25 -9.33 -10.13
CA LEU A 81 2.29 -9.20 -9.02
C LEU A 81 0.98 -8.51 -9.42
N ILE A 82 0.99 -7.68 -10.46
CA ILE A 82 -0.19 -6.94 -10.91
C ILE A 82 -0.65 -7.36 -12.31
N HIS A 83 -0.10 -8.42 -12.86
CA HIS A 83 -0.38 -8.96 -14.20
C HIS A 83 -0.15 -7.94 -15.34
N ALA A 84 0.88 -7.09 -15.18
CA ALA A 84 1.31 -6.10 -16.18
C ALA A 84 2.47 -6.64 -17.04
N ASN A 85 2.74 -5.94 -18.16
CA ASN A 85 4.00 -6.12 -18.89
C ASN A 85 5.15 -5.37 -18.17
N LYS A 86 6.38 -5.92 -18.26
CA LYS A 86 7.56 -5.26 -17.66
C LYS A 86 7.72 -3.79 -18.07
N ALA A 87 7.47 -3.47 -19.34
CA ALA A 87 7.63 -2.12 -19.87
C ALA A 87 6.59 -1.11 -19.33
N GLU A 88 5.57 -1.57 -18.61
CA GLU A 88 4.51 -0.75 -18.05
C GLU A 88 4.77 -0.35 -16.58
N VAL A 89 5.77 -0.95 -15.93
CA VAL A 89 6.08 -0.72 -14.51
C VAL A 89 7.43 -0.03 -14.35
N PHE A 90 7.45 1.02 -13.57
CA PHE A 90 8.66 1.69 -13.09
C PHE A 90 8.75 1.58 -11.56
N VAL A 91 9.94 1.27 -11.04
CA VAL A 91 10.23 1.22 -9.60
C VAL A 91 11.24 2.30 -9.25
N GLY A 92 10.82 3.24 -8.43
CA GLY A 92 11.64 4.37 -7.99
C GLY A 92 10.81 5.47 -7.35
N ASP A 93 11.47 6.48 -6.86
CA ASP A 93 10.89 7.63 -6.18
C ASP A 93 9.94 7.25 -5.01
N SER A 94 9.07 8.13 -4.60
CA SER A 94 7.99 7.86 -3.65
C SER A 94 6.63 7.81 -4.36
N THR A 95 5.61 7.23 -3.72
CA THR A 95 4.22 7.22 -4.21
C THR A 95 3.77 8.64 -4.60
N SER A 96 4.05 9.64 -3.76
CA SER A 96 3.66 11.03 -4.01
C SER A 96 4.31 11.63 -5.26
N ILE A 97 5.62 11.38 -5.47
CA ILE A 97 6.33 11.83 -6.69
C ILE A 97 5.79 11.09 -7.93
N ASN A 98 5.54 9.80 -7.82
CA ASN A 98 4.97 9.01 -8.91
C ASN A 98 3.56 9.47 -9.27
N LEU A 99 2.71 9.77 -8.28
CA LEU A 99 1.38 10.35 -8.48
C LEU A 99 1.47 11.72 -9.19
N TYR A 100 2.36 12.60 -8.72
CA TYR A 100 2.61 13.90 -9.39
C TYR A 100 2.98 13.71 -10.86
N LYS A 101 3.93 12.82 -11.15
CA LYS A 101 4.40 12.56 -12.52
C LYS A 101 3.27 12.06 -13.41
N LEU A 102 2.49 11.07 -12.94
CA LEU A 102 1.36 10.53 -13.71
C LEU A 102 0.26 11.55 -13.92
N ALA A 103 -0.22 12.20 -12.86
CA ALA A 103 -1.30 13.16 -12.96
C ALA A 103 -0.94 14.33 -13.91
N LYS A 104 0.27 14.87 -13.76
CA LYS A 104 0.73 15.96 -14.64
C LYS A 104 0.91 15.51 -16.09
N ALA A 105 1.45 14.31 -16.32
CA ALA A 105 1.61 13.76 -17.67
C ALA A 105 0.26 13.54 -18.35
N LEU A 106 -0.73 12.99 -17.63
CA LEU A 106 -2.08 12.75 -18.16
C LEU A 106 -2.81 14.07 -18.54
N ILE A 107 -2.73 15.07 -17.68
CA ILE A 107 -3.32 16.38 -17.94
C ILE A 107 -2.71 17.02 -19.21
N GLN A 108 -1.41 16.91 -19.39
CA GLN A 108 -0.70 17.50 -20.53
C GLN A 108 -1.06 16.88 -21.88
N THR A 109 -1.71 15.70 -21.92
CA THR A 109 -2.17 15.11 -23.19
C THR A 109 -3.32 15.84 -23.82
N ASN A 110 -4.06 16.66 -23.06
CA ASN A 110 -5.35 17.26 -23.46
C ASN A 110 -6.44 16.24 -23.85
N GLN A 111 -6.22 14.93 -23.57
CA GLN A 111 -7.24 13.90 -23.78
C GLN A 111 -8.32 13.94 -22.69
N PHE A 112 -7.92 14.38 -21.50
CA PHE A 112 -8.78 14.57 -20.34
C PHE A 112 -8.97 16.06 -20.07
N SER A 113 -10.12 16.44 -19.52
CA SER A 113 -10.37 17.83 -19.12
C SER A 113 -9.49 18.22 -17.93
N ASN A 114 -9.40 19.53 -17.68
CA ASN A 114 -8.54 20.12 -16.65
C ASN A 114 -9.06 19.92 -15.20
N ASN A 115 -9.81 18.85 -14.93
CA ASN A 115 -10.27 18.54 -13.60
C ASN A 115 -9.41 17.43 -12.97
N LEU A 116 -9.00 17.67 -11.73
CA LEU A 116 -8.39 16.71 -10.84
C LEU A 116 -9.40 16.37 -9.76
N VAL A 117 -9.69 15.09 -9.57
CA VAL A 117 -10.74 14.68 -8.63
C VAL A 117 -10.19 13.60 -7.69
N SER A 118 -10.50 13.73 -6.41
CA SER A 118 -10.29 12.70 -5.40
C SER A 118 -11.49 12.62 -4.46
N ASP A 119 -11.40 11.83 -3.42
CA ASP A 119 -12.43 11.76 -2.39
C ASP A 119 -11.82 11.87 -0.97
N ASN A 120 -12.69 12.05 0.02
CA ASN A 120 -12.29 12.18 1.41
C ASN A 120 -11.90 10.84 2.08
N LEU A 121 -12.05 9.70 1.40
CA LEU A 121 -11.57 8.38 1.84
C LEU A 121 -10.13 8.12 1.39
N ASN A 122 -9.64 8.88 0.41
CA ASN A 122 -8.28 8.75 -0.09
C ASN A 122 -7.26 9.27 0.93
N PHE A 123 -6.03 8.74 0.85
CA PHE A 123 -4.96 9.15 1.74
C PHE A 123 -4.67 10.66 1.59
N PRO A 124 -4.51 11.41 2.70
CA PRO A 124 -4.36 12.87 2.64
C PRO A 124 -3.25 13.35 1.70
N SER A 125 -2.11 12.61 1.63
CA SER A 125 -1.00 12.99 0.75
C SER A 125 -1.39 13.03 -0.72
N ASP A 126 -2.21 12.09 -1.20
CA ASP A 126 -2.65 12.06 -2.60
C ASP A 126 -3.52 13.29 -2.94
N ARG A 127 -4.41 13.62 -2.01
CA ARG A 127 -5.24 14.83 -2.10
C ARG A 127 -4.38 16.09 -2.12
N TYR A 128 -3.32 16.15 -1.30
CA TYR A 128 -2.38 17.28 -1.29
C TYR A 128 -1.64 17.40 -2.61
N ILE A 129 -1.17 16.30 -3.19
CA ILE A 129 -0.47 16.31 -4.49
C ILE A 129 -1.37 16.83 -5.59
N LEU A 130 -2.62 16.32 -5.69
CA LEU A 130 -3.57 16.78 -6.71
C LEU A 130 -3.93 18.25 -6.53
N LYS A 131 -4.19 18.68 -5.30
CA LYS A 131 -4.49 20.08 -4.99
C LYS A 131 -3.29 20.97 -5.28
N GLY A 132 -2.07 20.55 -4.89
CA GLY A 132 -0.84 21.30 -5.16
C GLY A 132 -0.57 21.51 -6.65
N LEU A 133 -1.02 20.59 -7.52
CA LEU A 133 -0.94 20.81 -8.98
C LEU A 133 -1.77 22.01 -9.43
N THR A 134 -2.88 22.31 -8.78
CA THR A 134 -3.74 23.46 -9.13
C THR A 134 -3.14 24.80 -8.68
N ASP A 135 -2.33 24.80 -7.63
CA ASP A 135 -1.70 26.03 -7.11
C ASP A 135 -0.72 26.66 -8.12
N TYR A 136 -0.14 25.83 -9.00
CA TYR A 136 0.82 26.27 -10.03
C TYR A 136 0.27 26.25 -11.45
N SER A 137 -1.00 25.89 -11.64
CA SER A 137 -1.66 25.75 -12.94
C SER A 137 -3.10 26.26 -12.82
N PRO A 138 -3.32 27.58 -12.98
CA PRO A 138 -4.65 28.20 -12.79
C PRO A 138 -5.77 27.66 -13.68
N GLU A 139 -5.40 26.97 -14.76
CA GLU A 139 -6.33 26.30 -15.67
C GLU A 139 -6.90 24.99 -15.09
N LEU A 140 -6.28 24.46 -14.02
CA LEU A 140 -6.71 23.20 -13.38
C LEU A 140 -7.74 23.47 -12.29
N ASN A 141 -8.68 22.55 -12.12
CA ASN A 141 -9.68 22.58 -11.06
C ASN A 141 -9.55 21.32 -10.21
N TYR A 142 -9.52 21.49 -8.88
CA TYR A 142 -9.59 20.37 -7.94
C TYR A 142 -11.00 20.21 -7.40
N HIS A 143 -11.50 18.98 -7.40
CA HIS A 143 -12.79 18.62 -6.82
C HIS A 143 -12.61 17.46 -5.84
N GLU A 144 -13.30 17.51 -4.73
CA GLU A 144 -13.31 16.46 -3.72
C GLU A 144 -14.71 15.87 -3.58
N ILE A 145 -14.82 14.56 -3.63
CA ILE A 145 -16.06 13.82 -3.38
C ILE A 145 -16.14 13.60 -1.88
N GLU A 146 -17.22 14.09 -1.27
CA GLU A 146 -17.46 13.94 0.16
C GLU A 146 -18.40 12.77 0.43
N PHE A 147 -17.92 11.77 1.15
CA PHE A 147 -18.70 10.67 1.69
C PHE A 147 -18.96 10.89 3.19
N HIS A 148 -20.17 10.56 3.66
CA HIS A 148 -20.57 10.74 5.06
C HIS A 148 -20.12 9.62 5.99
N THR A 149 -19.68 8.49 5.42
CA THR A 149 -19.14 7.33 6.16
C THR A 149 -17.77 6.97 5.64
N SER A 150 -16.92 6.41 6.50
CA SER A 150 -15.63 5.86 6.09
C SER A 150 -15.72 4.40 5.65
N ASP A 151 -16.86 3.75 5.77
CA ASP A 151 -17.02 2.30 5.59
C ASP A 151 -17.09 1.88 4.13
N GLN A 152 -17.62 2.77 3.27
CA GLN A 152 -17.77 2.52 1.84
C GLN A 152 -18.01 3.80 1.06
N ALA A 153 -17.68 3.79 -0.23
CA ALA A 153 -18.04 4.84 -1.17
C ALA A 153 -19.44 4.59 -1.80
N ASP A 154 -20.15 5.65 -2.08
CA ASP A 154 -21.38 5.58 -2.90
C ASP A 154 -21.01 5.70 -4.38
N ILE A 155 -21.08 4.58 -5.10
CA ILE A 155 -20.73 4.51 -6.52
C ILE A 155 -21.57 5.42 -7.40
N LYS A 156 -22.84 5.64 -7.04
CA LYS A 156 -23.73 6.57 -7.79
C LYS A 156 -23.26 8.02 -7.67
N VAL A 157 -22.69 8.38 -6.52
CA VAL A 157 -22.09 9.71 -6.33
C VAL A 157 -20.87 9.84 -7.24
N ILE A 158 -19.97 8.83 -7.26
CA ILE A 158 -18.79 8.83 -8.15
C ILE A 158 -19.23 8.91 -9.61
N GLU A 159 -20.21 8.11 -10.03
CA GLU A 159 -20.75 8.16 -11.40
C GLU A 159 -21.27 9.56 -11.78
N SER A 160 -21.94 10.24 -10.84
CA SER A 160 -22.41 11.61 -11.06
C SER A 160 -21.26 12.60 -11.24
N TYR A 161 -20.13 12.38 -10.55
CA TYR A 161 -18.92 13.17 -10.70
C TYR A 161 -18.25 12.94 -12.07
N PHE A 162 -18.15 11.69 -12.55
CA PHE A 162 -17.63 11.42 -13.90
C PHE A 162 -18.42 12.15 -14.98
N LYS A 163 -19.76 12.19 -14.87
CA LYS A 163 -20.64 12.91 -15.81
C LYS A 163 -20.44 14.44 -15.75
N LYS A 164 -20.17 14.99 -14.57
CA LYS A 164 -20.09 16.44 -14.35
C LYS A 164 -18.65 16.99 -14.49
N HIS A 165 -17.66 16.22 -14.04
CA HIS A 165 -16.27 16.63 -13.91
C HIS A 165 -15.35 15.65 -14.65
N ARG A 166 -15.46 15.62 -15.99
CA ARG A 166 -14.54 14.83 -16.80
C ARG A 166 -13.09 15.21 -16.49
N GLY A 167 -12.18 14.25 -16.24
CA GLY A 167 -10.80 14.56 -15.88
C GLY A 167 -9.98 13.39 -15.39
N VAL A 168 -8.96 13.69 -14.60
CA VAL A 168 -8.07 12.71 -13.95
C VAL A 168 -8.50 12.54 -12.49
N TYR A 169 -8.84 11.33 -12.14
CA TYR A 169 -9.25 10.92 -10.80
C TYR A 169 -8.10 10.20 -10.08
N CYS A 170 -8.04 10.29 -8.77
CA CYS A 170 -7.16 9.47 -7.94
C CYS A 170 -7.91 8.92 -6.74
N PHE A 171 -7.92 7.59 -6.61
CA PHE A 171 -8.53 6.88 -5.49
C PHE A 171 -7.55 5.84 -4.93
N SER A 172 -7.58 5.61 -3.61
CA SER A 172 -6.92 4.45 -3.02
C SER A 172 -7.75 3.20 -3.29
N LEU A 173 -7.18 2.18 -3.97
CA LEU A 173 -7.90 0.93 -4.23
C LEU A 173 -8.39 0.28 -2.93
N SER A 174 -7.56 0.30 -1.88
CA SER A 174 -7.94 -0.04 -0.51
C SER A 174 -7.77 1.18 0.37
N THR A 175 -8.87 1.68 0.94
CA THR A 175 -8.83 2.91 1.75
C THR A 175 -7.98 2.72 3.00
N TYR A 176 -7.23 3.76 3.38
CA TYR A 176 -6.25 3.68 4.47
C TYR A 176 -6.89 3.56 5.86
N LEU A 177 -8.13 4.04 6.03
CA LEU A 177 -8.81 4.00 7.32
C LEU A 177 -9.61 2.70 7.49
N SER A 178 -10.54 2.40 6.61
CA SER A 178 -11.52 1.32 6.77
C SER A 178 -11.15 0.03 6.00
N ALA A 179 -10.09 0.06 5.20
CA ALA A 179 -9.73 -1.02 4.27
C ALA A 179 -10.84 -1.36 3.27
N TYR A 180 -11.73 -0.42 2.96
CA TYR A 180 -12.75 -0.61 1.94
C TYR A 180 -12.07 -0.75 0.56
N LEU A 181 -12.49 -1.77 -0.19
CA LEU A 181 -12.07 -2.00 -1.57
C LEU A 181 -13.08 -1.42 -2.55
N TYR A 182 -12.62 -0.53 -3.41
CA TYR A 182 -13.40 -0.03 -4.51
C TYR A 182 -13.68 -1.12 -5.57
N PRO A 183 -14.85 -1.12 -6.22
CA PRO A 183 -15.14 -1.99 -7.37
C PRO A 183 -14.41 -1.46 -8.61
N VAL A 184 -13.14 -1.85 -8.76
CA VAL A 184 -12.19 -1.30 -9.74
C VAL A 184 -12.69 -1.44 -11.16
N ASP A 185 -13.17 -2.64 -11.53
CA ASP A 185 -13.64 -2.95 -12.89
C ASP A 185 -14.82 -2.05 -13.30
N GLU A 186 -15.78 -1.87 -12.39
CA GLU A 186 -16.94 -1.02 -12.60
C GLU A 186 -16.53 0.45 -12.75
N LEU A 187 -15.65 0.93 -11.85
CA LEU A 187 -15.24 2.33 -11.85
C LEU A 187 -14.34 2.68 -13.04
N ASN A 188 -13.42 1.81 -13.44
CA ASN A 188 -12.60 2.03 -14.63
C ASN A 188 -13.46 2.14 -15.89
N LYS A 189 -14.43 1.23 -16.04
CA LYS A 189 -15.36 1.26 -17.16
C LYS A 189 -16.18 2.55 -17.18
N LEU A 190 -16.79 2.92 -16.04
CA LEU A 190 -17.57 4.15 -15.92
C LEU A 190 -16.72 5.40 -16.19
N ALA A 191 -15.48 5.45 -15.72
CA ALA A 191 -14.58 6.56 -15.97
C ALA A 191 -14.29 6.71 -17.47
N LEU A 192 -13.92 5.62 -18.15
CA LEU A 192 -13.60 5.63 -19.57
C LEU A 192 -14.81 5.99 -20.43
N GLU A 193 -16.00 5.45 -20.15
CA GLU A 193 -17.25 5.79 -20.83
C GLU A 193 -17.60 7.29 -20.71
N ASN A 194 -17.15 7.94 -19.63
CA ASN A 194 -17.34 9.38 -19.42
C ASN A 194 -16.11 10.24 -19.80
N GLY A 195 -15.12 9.66 -20.50
CA GLY A 195 -13.91 10.34 -20.93
C GLY A 195 -13.01 10.82 -19.78
N SER A 196 -13.02 10.09 -18.69
CA SER A 196 -12.15 10.28 -17.52
C SER A 196 -11.20 9.11 -17.36
N ILE A 197 -10.18 9.28 -16.55
CA ILE A 197 -9.21 8.22 -16.17
C ILE A 197 -9.01 8.22 -14.66
N ILE A 198 -8.76 7.04 -14.10
CA ILE A 198 -8.43 6.88 -12.68
C ILE A 198 -6.97 6.48 -12.54
N ILE A 199 -6.22 7.19 -11.70
CA ILE A 199 -4.95 6.75 -11.13
C ILE A 199 -5.27 6.05 -9.81
N TRP A 200 -4.94 4.77 -9.69
CA TRP A 200 -5.17 4.01 -8.47
C TRP A 200 -3.94 4.06 -7.54
N ASP A 201 -4.12 4.46 -6.27
CA ASP A 201 -3.11 4.19 -5.24
C ASP A 201 -3.28 2.76 -4.70
N LEU A 202 -2.29 1.92 -4.98
CA LEU A 202 -2.22 0.52 -4.60
C LEU A 202 -1.49 0.29 -3.28
N SER A 203 -1.09 1.34 -2.56
CA SER A 203 -0.21 1.24 -1.38
C SER A 203 -0.74 0.36 -0.26
N HIS A 204 -2.06 0.24 -0.07
CA HIS A 204 -2.70 -0.67 0.89
C HIS A 204 -3.27 -1.93 0.23
N ALA A 205 -3.10 -2.09 -1.07
CA ALA A 205 -3.66 -3.19 -1.85
C ALA A 205 -2.60 -4.20 -2.29
N ILE A 206 -1.48 -3.72 -2.86
CA ILE A 206 -0.42 -4.59 -3.37
C ILE A 206 0.20 -5.43 -2.26
N GLY A 207 0.31 -6.73 -2.49
CA GLY A 207 0.78 -7.69 -1.48
C GLY A 207 -0.29 -8.12 -0.45
N ALA A 208 -1.50 -7.52 -0.48
CA ALA A 208 -2.62 -7.88 0.39
C ALA A 208 -3.82 -8.47 -0.38
N ILE A 209 -4.04 -8.04 -1.61
CA ILE A 209 -5.11 -8.51 -2.49
C ILE A 209 -4.56 -8.81 -3.89
N GLU A 210 -5.26 -9.66 -4.62
CA GLU A 210 -4.96 -9.90 -6.04
C GLU A 210 -5.33 -8.66 -6.86
N ILE A 211 -4.44 -8.29 -7.77
CA ILE A 211 -4.61 -7.16 -8.67
C ILE A 211 -4.30 -7.64 -10.09
N ASP A 212 -5.26 -7.55 -10.99
CA ASP A 212 -5.05 -7.76 -12.42
C ASP A 212 -5.39 -6.47 -13.17
N VAL A 213 -4.34 -5.74 -13.56
CA VAL A 213 -4.49 -4.46 -14.23
C VAL A 213 -5.10 -4.61 -15.63
N LYS A 214 -4.93 -5.78 -16.27
CA LYS A 214 -5.45 -6.02 -17.61
C LYS A 214 -6.94 -6.39 -17.56
N GLU A 215 -7.31 -7.32 -16.68
CA GLU A 215 -8.70 -7.74 -16.50
C GLU A 215 -9.56 -6.57 -16.01
N SER A 216 -9.04 -5.77 -15.08
CA SER A 216 -9.75 -4.60 -14.54
C SER A 216 -9.74 -3.36 -15.42
N CYS A 217 -9.12 -3.40 -16.62
CA CYS A 217 -8.96 -2.24 -17.49
C CYS A 217 -8.31 -1.03 -16.76
N MET A 218 -7.42 -1.29 -15.81
CA MET A 218 -6.67 -0.27 -15.11
C MET A 218 -5.60 0.30 -16.05
N LEU A 219 -5.54 1.62 -16.22
CA LEU A 219 -4.60 2.27 -17.12
C LEU A 219 -3.44 2.96 -16.40
N ALA A 220 -3.61 3.31 -15.14
CA ALA A 220 -2.61 4.02 -14.37
C ALA A 220 -2.71 3.68 -12.88
N ALA A 221 -1.57 3.46 -12.23
CA ALA A 221 -1.52 3.27 -10.79
C ALA A 221 -0.18 3.73 -10.20
N VAL A 222 -0.19 3.95 -8.89
CA VAL A 222 1.00 4.18 -8.06
C VAL A 222 0.92 3.33 -6.81
N GLY A 223 2.03 3.16 -6.11
CA GLY A 223 2.01 2.46 -4.84
C GLY A 223 3.37 2.48 -4.14
N CYS A 224 3.45 1.87 -2.98
CA CYS A 224 4.68 1.75 -2.20
C CYS A 224 5.07 0.29 -1.96
N THR A 225 6.34 0.04 -1.68
CA THR A 225 6.87 -1.31 -1.43
C THR A 225 7.15 -1.59 0.05
N TYR A 226 7.09 -0.59 0.94
CA TYR A 226 7.47 -0.74 2.35
C TYR A 226 6.37 -1.29 3.28
N LYS A 227 5.13 -1.41 2.81
CA LYS A 227 4.00 -1.97 3.59
C LYS A 227 3.90 -3.48 3.41
N HIS A 228 2.85 -3.97 2.76
CA HIS A 228 2.59 -5.41 2.57
C HIS A 228 3.65 -6.14 1.74
N LEU A 229 4.45 -5.42 0.95
CA LEU A 229 5.59 -5.99 0.22
C LEU A 229 6.88 -6.07 1.04
N ASN A 230 6.90 -5.59 2.29
CA ASN A 230 7.99 -5.73 3.25
C ASN A 230 9.36 -5.20 2.77
N GLY A 231 9.37 -4.20 1.90
CA GLY A 231 10.59 -3.64 1.29
C GLY A 231 11.46 -2.80 2.25
N GLY A 232 10.98 -2.55 3.47
CA GLY A 232 11.72 -1.81 4.50
C GLY A 232 11.55 -0.29 4.44
N PRO A 233 12.05 0.42 5.46
CA PRO A 233 11.90 1.87 5.58
C PRO A 233 12.64 2.59 4.44
N GLY A 234 11.93 3.53 3.79
CA GLY A 234 12.48 4.28 2.65
C GLY A 234 12.59 3.49 1.35
N SER A 235 12.01 2.28 1.26
CA SER A 235 11.97 1.56 0.01
C SER A 235 11.16 2.31 -1.05
N PRO A 236 11.52 2.15 -2.35
CA PRO A 236 10.96 2.95 -3.42
C PRO A 236 9.46 2.68 -3.62
N GLY A 237 8.76 3.69 -4.13
CA GLY A 237 7.45 3.50 -4.72
C GLY A 237 7.54 2.83 -6.09
N PHE A 238 6.39 2.64 -6.70
CA PHE A 238 6.28 2.21 -8.08
C PHE A 238 5.18 2.97 -8.81
N LEU A 239 5.24 2.92 -10.13
CA LEU A 239 4.26 3.48 -11.05
C LEU A 239 3.94 2.42 -12.10
N TYR A 240 2.66 2.25 -12.39
CA TYR A 240 2.16 1.50 -13.53
C TYR A 240 1.48 2.44 -14.51
N ILE A 241 1.75 2.27 -15.77
CA ILE A 241 1.05 2.94 -16.87
C ILE A 241 0.90 1.97 -18.04
N ASP A 242 -0.33 1.84 -18.54
CA ASP A 242 -0.63 1.01 -19.71
C ASP A 242 0.24 1.42 -20.91
N GLU A 243 0.63 0.44 -21.73
CA GLU A 243 1.56 0.63 -22.84
C GLU A 243 1.05 1.64 -23.87
N GLU A 244 -0.21 1.55 -24.28
CA GLU A 244 -0.80 2.48 -25.25
C GLU A 244 -0.88 3.89 -24.68
N LEU A 245 -1.31 4.00 -23.42
CA LEU A 245 -1.38 5.27 -22.71
C LEU A 245 0.02 5.90 -22.57
N SER A 246 1.04 5.10 -22.27
CA SER A 246 2.43 5.57 -22.12
C SER A 246 2.99 6.22 -23.38
N ASN A 247 2.53 5.79 -24.56
CA ASN A 247 2.92 6.38 -25.84
C ASN A 247 2.37 7.80 -26.02
N SER A 248 1.22 8.09 -25.44
CA SER A 248 0.51 9.39 -25.57
C SER A 248 0.99 10.44 -24.57
N VAL A 249 1.66 10.06 -23.49
CA VAL A 249 2.12 10.96 -22.42
C VAL A 249 3.59 11.32 -22.56
N ILE A 250 3.97 12.45 -21.94
CA ILE A 250 5.37 12.84 -21.73
C ILE A 250 5.54 13.10 -20.24
N THR A 251 6.57 12.50 -19.64
CA THR A 251 6.89 12.75 -18.22
C THR A 251 7.15 14.24 -17.97
N PRO A 252 6.61 14.82 -16.88
CA PRO A 252 6.89 16.22 -16.55
C PRO A 252 8.31 16.45 -16.03
N ILE A 253 9.02 15.41 -15.60
CA ILE A 253 10.38 15.46 -15.11
C ILE A 253 11.27 14.66 -16.08
N GLN A 254 11.93 15.38 -16.98
CA GLN A 254 12.78 14.80 -18.02
C GLN A 254 14.18 14.52 -17.47
N GLY A 255 14.29 13.45 -16.68
CA GLY A 255 15.57 13.04 -16.11
C GLY A 255 16.41 12.17 -17.05
N TRP A 256 17.71 12.13 -16.82
CA TRP A 256 18.65 11.44 -17.71
C TRP A 256 18.45 9.92 -17.80
N PHE A 257 17.97 9.27 -16.69
CA PHE A 257 17.63 7.83 -16.71
C PHE A 257 16.34 7.52 -17.50
N GLY A 258 15.51 8.52 -17.72
CA GLY A 258 14.30 8.43 -18.56
C GLY A 258 14.53 8.69 -20.03
N HIS A 259 15.77 9.03 -20.44
CA HIS A 259 16.15 9.22 -21.83
C HIS A 259 16.26 7.87 -22.53
N LYS A 260 15.82 7.75 -23.78
CA LYS A 260 15.85 6.50 -24.56
C LYS A 260 17.26 5.93 -24.73
N ASP A 261 18.26 6.78 -24.72
CA ASP A 261 19.69 6.46 -24.76
C ASP A 261 20.34 7.08 -23.51
N THR A 262 20.18 6.40 -22.37
CA THR A 262 20.57 6.88 -21.05
C THR A 262 22.03 7.31 -20.95
N PHE A 263 22.94 6.57 -21.60
CA PHE A 263 24.38 6.79 -21.50
C PHE A 263 24.97 7.51 -22.73
N GLY A 264 24.12 7.93 -23.67
CA GLY A 264 24.53 8.74 -24.81
C GLY A 264 24.77 10.21 -24.47
N PHE A 265 24.27 10.68 -23.30
CA PHE A 265 24.39 12.06 -22.79
C PHE A 265 24.07 13.12 -23.84
N ASN A 266 22.98 12.87 -24.63
CA ASN A 266 22.55 13.76 -25.69
C ASN A 266 21.95 15.07 -25.13
N ASP A 267 22.23 16.21 -25.77
CA ASP A 267 21.72 17.52 -25.35
C ASP A 267 20.17 17.64 -25.46
N ASN A 268 19.56 16.88 -26.37
CA ASN A 268 18.11 16.91 -26.59
C ASN A 268 17.46 15.69 -25.96
N TYR A 269 16.56 15.92 -25.03
CA TYR A 269 15.80 14.84 -24.40
C TYR A 269 14.87 14.14 -25.40
N GLN A 270 14.98 12.81 -25.42
CA GLN A 270 14.06 11.93 -26.12
C GLN A 270 13.56 10.88 -25.12
N LYS A 271 12.21 10.87 -24.93
CA LYS A 271 11.62 9.97 -23.93
C LYS A 271 11.94 8.50 -24.19
N GLY A 272 12.25 7.76 -23.13
CA GLY A 272 12.35 6.31 -23.16
C GLY A 272 10.99 5.65 -23.41
N PRO A 273 10.96 4.39 -23.89
CA PRO A 273 9.72 3.66 -24.14
C PRO A 273 9.00 3.30 -22.84
N GLY A 274 7.67 3.19 -22.92
CA GLY A 274 6.83 2.74 -21.80
C GLY A 274 7.04 3.55 -20.52
N SER A 275 7.11 2.84 -19.41
CA SER A 275 7.35 3.44 -18.08
C SER A 275 8.76 3.99 -17.87
N MET A 276 9.74 3.60 -18.73
CA MET A 276 11.13 4.08 -18.63
C MET A 276 11.22 5.62 -18.61
N GLN A 277 10.38 6.32 -19.38
CA GLN A 277 10.36 7.78 -19.40
C GLN A 277 10.16 8.43 -18.02
N PHE A 278 9.60 7.70 -17.05
CA PHE A 278 9.37 8.20 -15.68
C PHE A 278 10.59 8.03 -14.76
N LYS A 279 11.67 7.38 -15.22
CA LYS A 279 12.94 7.34 -14.50
C LYS A 279 13.58 8.73 -14.50
N VAL A 280 13.85 9.28 -13.31
CA VAL A 280 14.37 10.64 -13.20
C VAL A 280 15.90 10.64 -13.14
N GLY A 281 16.45 9.90 -12.20
CA GLY A 281 17.89 9.87 -11.95
C GLY A 281 18.39 8.50 -11.54
N THR A 282 19.57 8.49 -10.98
CA THR A 282 20.22 7.29 -10.44
C THR A 282 19.32 6.56 -9.44
N PRO A 283 19.03 5.27 -9.61
CA PRO A 283 18.19 4.51 -8.70
C PRO A 283 18.82 4.32 -7.31
N ASN A 284 17.96 4.18 -6.30
CA ASN A 284 18.33 4.03 -4.89
C ASN A 284 18.74 2.58 -4.58
N ILE A 285 19.94 2.17 -4.93
CA ILE A 285 20.41 0.77 -4.95
C ILE A 285 20.18 0.05 -3.61
N LEU A 286 20.58 0.63 -2.47
CA LEU A 286 20.43 0.00 -1.15
C LEU A 286 18.98 -0.35 -0.83
N SER A 287 18.06 0.56 -1.09
CA SER A 287 16.65 0.33 -0.82
C SER A 287 15.97 -0.57 -1.84
N LEU A 288 16.44 -0.58 -3.09
CA LEU A 288 15.99 -1.53 -4.12
C LEU A 288 16.38 -2.97 -3.74
N ALA A 289 17.61 -3.20 -3.28
CA ALA A 289 18.06 -4.53 -2.85
C ALA A 289 17.21 -5.07 -1.68
N ALA A 290 16.90 -4.20 -0.70
CA ALA A 290 16.01 -4.58 0.41
C ALA A 290 14.57 -4.88 -0.07
N ALA A 291 14.03 -4.08 -1.00
CA ALA A 291 12.69 -4.27 -1.53
C ALA A 291 12.55 -5.58 -2.32
N GLU A 292 13.61 -5.99 -3.04
CA GLU A 292 13.62 -7.24 -3.81
C GLU A 292 13.33 -8.46 -2.93
N ALA A 293 13.96 -8.54 -1.75
CA ALA A 293 13.76 -9.65 -0.81
C ALA A 293 12.30 -9.78 -0.33
N GLY A 294 11.64 -8.67 0.00
CA GLY A 294 10.24 -8.67 0.41
C GLY A 294 9.27 -9.07 -0.70
N ILE A 295 9.51 -8.59 -1.92
CA ILE A 295 8.72 -8.91 -3.11
C ILE A 295 8.85 -10.40 -3.45
N ASP A 296 10.06 -10.98 -3.36
CA ASP A 296 10.30 -12.40 -3.63
C ASP A 296 9.50 -13.31 -2.68
N ILE A 297 9.44 -12.98 -1.40
CA ILE A 297 8.62 -13.73 -0.44
C ILE A 297 7.15 -13.69 -0.85
N THR A 298 6.65 -12.53 -1.25
CA THR A 298 5.25 -12.36 -1.66
C THR A 298 4.92 -13.15 -2.94
N LEU A 299 5.77 -13.09 -3.95
CA LEU A 299 5.62 -13.85 -5.20
C LEU A 299 5.62 -15.36 -4.95
N ASN A 300 6.53 -15.83 -4.10
CA ASN A 300 6.64 -17.26 -3.78
C ASN A 300 5.45 -17.79 -2.96
N ALA A 301 4.74 -16.92 -2.24
CA ALA A 301 3.67 -17.32 -1.33
C ALA A 301 2.31 -17.50 -1.99
N SER A 302 2.11 -17.08 -3.23
CA SER A 302 0.83 -16.99 -3.94
C SER A 302 -0.13 -15.95 -3.35
N MET A 303 -0.53 -14.99 -4.16
CA MET A 303 -1.49 -13.94 -3.76
C MET A 303 -2.86 -14.53 -3.37
N LEU A 304 -3.31 -15.61 -4.03
CA LEU A 304 -4.54 -16.31 -3.67
C LEU A 304 -4.48 -16.82 -2.22
N ALA A 305 -3.40 -17.51 -1.84
CA ALA A 305 -3.24 -18.03 -0.47
C ALA A 305 -3.15 -16.88 0.56
N ILE A 306 -2.46 -15.79 0.23
CA ILE A 306 -2.39 -14.58 1.06
C ILE A 306 -3.80 -14.02 1.25
N ARG A 307 -4.57 -13.85 0.19
CA ARG A 307 -5.94 -13.34 0.22
C ARG A 307 -6.88 -14.20 1.04
N GLU A 308 -6.85 -15.52 0.83
CA GLU A 308 -7.69 -16.45 1.60
C GLU A 308 -7.40 -16.40 3.09
N LYS A 309 -6.12 -16.40 3.49
CA LYS A 309 -5.75 -16.29 4.90
C LYS A 309 -6.15 -14.93 5.47
N CYS A 310 -5.96 -13.84 4.72
CA CYS A 310 -6.39 -12.50 5.12
C CYS A 310 -7.89 -12.47 5.45
N LEU A 311 -8.74 -13.00 4.59
CA LEU A 311 -10.19 -13.04 4.81
C LEU A 311 -10.59 -13.92 6.01
N LYS A 312 -9.91 -15.07 6.20
CA LYS A 312 -10.14 -15.94 7.38
C LYS A 312 -9.77 -15.23 8.68
N MET A 313 -8.63 -14.52 8.72
CA MET A 313 -8.21 -13.72 9.86
C MET A 313 -9.17 -12.55 10.13
N ALA A 314 -9.59 -11.84 9.09
CA ALA A 314 -10.60 -10.79 9.22
C ALA A 314 -11.89 -11.33 9.85
N LYS A 315 -12.43 -12.42 9.33
CA LYS A 315 -13.64 -13.06 9.87
C LYS A 315 -13.48 -13.46 11.33
N PHE A 316 -12.32 -13.99 11.70
CA PHE A 316 -12.01 -14.38 13.07
C PHE A 316 -12.04 -13.18 14.04
N ILE A 317 -11.48 -12.03 13.63
CA ILE A 317 -11.50 -10.78 14.41
C ILE A 317 -12.91 -10.20 14.48
N TYR A 318 -13.62 -10.08 13.35
CA TYR A 318 -14.97 -9.52 13.29
C TYR A 318 -15.92 -10.26 14.24
N LYS A 319 -15.92 -11.61 14.17
CA LYS A 319 -16.73 -12.44 15.04
C LYS A 319 -16.45 -12.19 16.51
N PHE A 320 -15.18 -12.15 16.90
CA PHE A 320 -14.81 -11.94 18.30
C PHE A 320 -15.21 -10.54 18.81
N VAL A 321 -15.03 -9.52 17.95
CA VAL A 321 -15.43 -8.16 18.32
C VAL A 321 -16.94 -8.06 18.51
N GLU A 322 -17.73 -8.69 17.64
CA GLU A 322 -19.19 -8.75 17.75
C GLU A 322 -19.64 -9.47 19.02
N ASP A 323 -19.10 -10.65 19.28
CA ASP A 323 -19.52 -11.53 20.38
C ASP A 323 -19.06 -11.01 21.75
N GLU A 324 -17.84 -10.45 21.85
CA GLU A 324 -17.16 -10.25 23.14
C GLU A 324 -16.82 -8.77 23.43
N LEU A 325 -16.64 -7.91 22.43
CA LEU A 325 -16.13 -6.55 22.62
C LEU A 325 -17.17 -5.45 22.35
N SER A 326 -18.22 -5.74 21.62
CA SER A 326 -19.28 -4.75 21.28
C SER A 326 -19.93 -4.17 22.54
N GLN A 327 -20.17 -4.99 23.57
CA GLN A 327 -20.72 -4.58 24.87
C GLN A 327 -19.81 -3.59 25.63
N HIS A 328 -18.53 -3.52 25.28
CA HIS A 328 -17.55 -2.58 25.84
C HIS A 328 -17.37 -1.30 24.96
N GLY A 329 -18.20 -1.14 23.93
CA GLY A 329 -18.18 0.03 23.06
C GLY A 329 -17.17 -0.05 21.90
N VAL A 330 -16.50 -1.18 21.70
CA VAL A 330 -15.64 -1.40 20.54
C VAL A 330 -16.51 -1.72 19.32
N LYS A 331 -16.27 -1.03 18.21
CA LYS A 331 -16.98 -1.23 16.94
C LYS A 331 -15.96 -1.49 15.84
N VAL A 332 -16.29 -2.36 14.89
CA VAL A 332 -15.52 -2.48 13.66
C VAL A 332 -15.97 -1.39 12.69
N ILE A 333 -15.01 -0.70 12.10
CA ILE A 333 -15.21 0.28 11.02
C ILE A 333 -14.70 -0.38 9.74
N GLY A 334 -15.58 -0.51 8.75
CA GLY A 334 -15.25 -1.10 7.47
C GLY A 334 -16.42 -1.86 6.84
N PRO A 335 -16.24 -2.39 5.63
CA PRO A 335 -17.32 -2.98 4.86
C PRO A 335 -17.90 -4.24 5.53
N ALA A 336 -19.22 -4.33 5.56
CA ALA A 336 -19.92 -5.52 6.01
C ALA A 336 -19.66 -6.72 5.06
N ASN A 337 -19.58 -6.44 3.75
CA ASN A 337 -19.30 -7.44 2.73
C ASN A 337 -17.81 -7.86 2.77
N GLU A 338 -17.57 -9.17 2.96
CA GLU A 338 -16.21 -9.73 3.03
C GLU A 338 -15.39 -9.50 1.75
N SER A 339 -16.02 -9.50 0.57
CA SER A 339 -15.33 -9.26 -0.70
C SER A 339 -14.77 -7.84 -0.83
N GLN A 340 -15.33 -6.89 -0.08
CA GLN A 340 -14.92 -5.49 -0.08
C GLN A 340 -13.91 -5.15 1.04
N ARG A 341 -13.39 -6.14 1.78
CA ARG A 341 -12.42 -5.94 2.85
C ARG A 341 -10.99 -6.04 2.33
N GLY A 342 -10.15 -5.06 2.65
CA GLY A 342 -8.72 -5.04 2.33
C GLY A 342 -7.83 -5.77 3.35
N GLY A 343 -6.60 -5.28 3.51
CA GLY A 343 -5.52 -5.94 4.27
C GLY A 343 -5.41 -5.54 5.75
N HIS A 344 -6.37 -4.79 6.31
CA HIS A 344 -6.39 -4.45 7.74
C HIS A 344 -7.83 -4.32 8.26
N ILE A 345 -7.98 -4.27 9.58
CA ILE A 345 -9.24 -4.02 10.25
C ILE A 345 -9.09 -2.78 11.12
N THR A 346 -10.10 -1.94 11.13
CA THR A 346 -10.15 -0.78 12.01
C THR A 346 -11.18 -0.98 13.10
N LEU A 347 -10.77 -0.79 14.33
CA LEU A 347 -11.62 -0.78 15.50
C LEU A 347 -11.78 0.66 15.99
N HIS A 348 -12.99 1.04 16.32
CA HIS A 348 -13.29 2.34 16.89
C HIS A 348 -13.61 2.20 18.38
N HIS A 349 -12.97 3.04 19.18
CA HIS A 349 -13.31 3.27 20.59
C HIS A 349 -12.80 4.65 20.99
N PRO A 350 -13.52 5.47 21.78
CA PRO A 350 -13.07 6.83 22.17
C PRO A 350 -11.68 6.87 22.83
N GLU A 351 -11.26 5.79 23.44
CA GLU A 351 -9.95 5.66 24.12
C GLU A 351 -8.91 4.87 23.29
N SER A 352 -9.09 4.75 21.98
CA SER A 352 -8.22 3.93 21.12
C SER A 352 -6.72 4.22 21.30
N TRP A 353 -6.34 5.49 21.50
CA TRP A 353 -4.95 5.84 21.79
C TRP A 353 -4.41 5.15 23.04
N ARG A 354 -5.15 5.26 24.17
CA ARG A 354 -4.74 4.63 25.44
C ARG A 354 -4.77 3.12 25.36
N ILE A 355 -5.70 2.55 24.57
CA ILE A 355 -5.76 1.10 24.32
C ILE A 355 -4.53 0.66 23.52
N CYS A 356 -4.14 1.34 22.45
CA CYS A 356 -2.91 1.04 21.72
C CYS A 356 -1.70 1.10 22.64
N LYS A 357 -1.58 2.15 23.43
CA LYS A 357 -0.44 2.35 24.34
C LYS A 357 -0.33 1.25 25.40
N ILE A 358 -1.45 0.85 26.05
CA ILE A 358 -1.42 -0.21 27.06
C ILE A 358 -1.10 -1.58 26.44
N LEU A 359 -1.60 -1.90 25.25
CA LEU A 359 -1.27 -3.10 24.51
C LEU A 359 0.23 -3.18 24.22
N GLN A 360 0.85 -2.06 23.88
CA GLN A 360 2.27 -1.97 23.57
C GLN A 360 3.17 -2.01 24.81
N THR A 361 2.74 -1.43 25.95
CA THR A 361 3.61 -1.22 27.10
C THR A 361 3.36 -2.17 28.25
N ASN A 362 2.15 -2.67 28.47
CA ASN A 362 1.76 -3.41 29.67
C ASN A 362 1.35 -4.86 29.39
N CYS A 363 1.23 -5.26 28.12
CA CYS A 363 0.96 -6.66 27.76
C CYS A 363 2.25 -7.47 27.61
N ALA A 364 2.16 -8.77 27.84
CA ALA A 364 3.22 -9.74 27.60
C ALA A 364 2.63 -10.95 26.85
N PRO A 365 2.92 -11.12 25.55
CA PRO A 365 3.81 -10.31 24.71
C PRO A 365 3.32 -8.87 24.49
N LYS A 366 4.23 -7.95 24.13
CA LYS A 366 3.86 -6.61 23.65
C LYS A 366 3.09 -6.72 22.34
N ILE A 367 2.04 -5.94 22.19
CA ILE A 367 1.19 -5.95 20.99
C ILE A 367 1.26 -4.58 20.33
N ILE A 368 1.84 -4.52 19.13
CA ILE A 368 2.01 -3.29 18.38
C ILE A 368 0.89 -3.20 17.36
N THR A 369 0.01 -2.22 17.53
CA THR A 369 -1.05 -1.84 16.61
C THR A 369 -0.89 -0.38 16.22
N ASP A 370 -1.59 0.07 15.20
CA ASP A 370 -1.55 1.45 14.73
C ASP A 370 -2.73 2.27 15.25
N PHE A 371 -2.46 3.49 15.69
CA PHE A 371 -3.49 4.46 16.08
C PHE A 371 -3.70 5.48 14.97
N ARG A 372 -4.96 5.79 14.66
CA ARG A 372 -5.33 6.91 13.80
C ARG A 372 -6.26 7.88 14.54
N PRO A 373 -5.98 9.19 14.44
CA PRO A 373 -6.93 10.19 14.92
C PRO A 373 -8.30 10.01 14.21
N GLU A 374 -9.40 10.18 14.88
CA GLU A 374 -9.58 10.67 16.26
C GLU A 374 -9.68 9.52 17.29
N SER A 375 -10.10 8.32 16.90
CA SER A 375 -10.49 7.24 17.83
C SER A 375 -10.35 5.85 17.21
N PHE A 376 -9.38 5.66 16.33
CA PHE A 376 -9.26 4.42 15.55
C PHE A 376 -7.99 3.65 15.92
N LEU A 377 -8.16 2.36 16.16
CA LEU A 377 -7.11 1.37 16.31
C LEU A 377 -7.12 0.48 15.07
N ARG A 378 -6.04 0.51 14.27
CA ARG A 378 -5.93 -0.37 13.11
C ARG A 378 -5.10 -1.60 13.45
N VAL A 379 -5.55 -2.73 12.92
CA VAL A 379 -4.93 -4.04 13.07
C VAL A 379 -4.59 -4.55 11.68
N ALA A 380 -3.32 -4.54 11.33
CA ALA A 380 -2.86 -5.10 10.07
C ALA A 380 -3.09 -6.60 10.04
N ILE A 381 -3.58 -7.09 8.91
CA ILE A 381 -3.64 -8.51 8.61
C ILE A 381 -2.51 -8.82 7.63
N THR A 382 -1.47 -9.47 8.15
CA THR A 382 -0.25 -9.77 7.39
C THR A 382 0.00 -11.28 7.34
N PRO A 383 -0.65 -12.00 6.41
CA PRO A 383 -0.71 -13.46 6.36
C PRO A 383 0.65 -14.16 6.36
N LEU A 384 1.68 -13.51 5.83
CA LEU A 384 3.02 -14.10 5.69
C LEU A 384 3.74 -14.30 7.02
N TYR A 385 3.48 -13.46 8.02
CA TYR A 385 4.20 -13.54 9.31
C TYR A 385 3.31 -13.52 10.55
N THR A 386 2.00 -13.32 10.40
CA THR A 386 1.05 -13.35 11.51
C THR A 386 0.33 -14.71 11.56
N SER A 387 0.23 -15.30 12.76
CA SER A 387 -0.54 -16.52 13.02
C SER A 387 -1.91 -16.20 13.59
N PHE A 388 -2.85 -17.16 13.50
CA PHE A 388 -4.15 -17.05 14.18
C PHE A 388 -4.01 -17.06 15.72
N THR A 389 -3.01 -17.77 16.23
CA THR A 389 -2.69 -17.76 17.67
C THR A 389 -2.25 -16.37 18.12
N GLU A 390 -1.45 -15.63 17.35
CA GLU A 390 -1.08 -14.23 17.66
C GLU A 390 -2.31 -13.31 17.67
N ILE A 391 -3.22 -13.48 16.71
CA ILE A 391 -4.50 -12.75 16.70
C ILE A 391 -5.35 -13.10 17.93
N ALA A 392 -5.41 -14.38 18.33
CA ALA A 392 -6.15 -14.78 19.53
C ALA A 392 -5.56 -14.15 20.80
N VAL A 393 -4.21 -14.09 20.92
CA VAL A 393 -3.54 -13.41 22.03
C VAL A 393 -3.86 -11.91 22.03
N PHE A 394 -3.84 -11.26 20.88
CA PHE A 394 -4.25 -9.86 20.78
C PHE A 394 -5.69 -9.64 21.26
N LEU A 395 -6.63 -10.43 20.77
CA LEU A 395 -8.06 -10.30 21.10
C LEU A 395 -8.34 -10.57 22.60
N ASP A 396 -7.69 -11.55 23.20
CA ASP A 396 -7.81 -11.87 24.62
C ASP A 396 -7.25 -10.75 25.52
N ASN A 397 -6.08 -10.19 25.16
CA ASN A 397 -5.51 -9.02 25.84
C ASN A 397 -6.41 -7.80 25.67
N LEU A 398 -6.92 -7.55 24.47
CA LEU A 398 -7.84 -6.43 24.22
C LEU A 398 -9.11 -6.57 25.09
N LYS A 399 -9.68 -7.77 25.16
CA LYS A 399 -10.84 -8.05 26.03
C LYS A 399 -10.50 -7.77 27.50
N THR A 400 -9.38 -8.27 28.01
CA THR A 400 -8.92 -8.02 29.38
C THR A 400 -8.74 -6.53 29.67
N VAL A 401 -8.16 -5.78 28.75
CA VAL A 401 -7.98 -4.32 28.83
C VAL A 401 -9.34 -3.61 28.88
N MET A 402 -10.30 -4.05 28.08
CA MET A 402 -11.64 -3.45 28.02
C MET A 402 -12.46 -3.77 29.29
N GLU A 403 -12.46 -5.00 29.76
CA GLU A 403 -13.16 -5.43 30.97
C GLU A 403 -12.64 -4.74 32.23
N SER A 404 -11.30 -4.69 32.40
CA SER A 404 -10.66 -4.04 33.55
C SER A 404 -10.66 -2.52 33.47
N LYS A 405 -10.89 -1.95 32.29
CA LYS A 405 -10.76 -0.52 31.99
C LYS A 405 -9.38 0.04 32.34
N SER A 406 -8.35 -0.79 32.31
CA SER A 406 -6.98 -0.44 32.69
C SER A 406 -6.36 0.65 31.81
N TYR A 407 -6.84 0.81 30.58
CA TYR A 407 -6.46 1.92 29.69
C TYR A 407 -6.68 3.31 30.31
N LYS A 408 -7.62 3.45 31.28
CA LYS A 408 -7.86 4.73 31.96
C LYS A 408 -6.69 5.22 32.82
N ASN A 409 -5.80 4.28 33.20
CA ASN A 409 -4.60 4.60 33.98
C ASN A 409 -3.43 5.06 33.10
N ILE A 410 -3.58 5.04 31.77
CA ILE A 410 -2.57 5.46 30.80
C ILE A 410 -2.70 6.95 30.54
N ASP A 411 -1.55 7.65 30.50
CA ASP A 411 -1.50 9.04 30.07
C ASP A 411 -2.02 9.18 28.63
N GLY A 412 -2.89 10.16 28.43
CA GLY A 412 -3.48 10.48 27.13
C GLY A 412 -2.59 11.28 26.18
N THR A 413 -1.38 11.66 26.60
CA THR A 413 -0.45 12.41 25.74
C THR A 413 -0.04 11.58 24.54
N MET A 414 -0.29 12.11 23.34
CA MET A 414 0.08 11.45 22.08
C MET A 414 1.48 11.88 21.67
N PRO A 415 2.33 10.95 21.16
CA PRO A 415 3.58 11.31 20.50
C PRO A 415 3.32 11.92 19.12
N GLU A 416 4.36 12.48 18.50
CA GLU A 416 4.29 13.00 17.13
C GLU A 416 4.06 11.88 16.08
N VAL A 417 4.56 10.68 16.37
CA VAL A 417 4.39 9.48 15.54
C VAL A 417 3.86 8.35 16.41
N THR A 418 2.82 7.70 15.97
CA THR A 418 2.16 6.58 16.66
C THR A 418 2.63 5.25 16.11
#